data_e074f0458333e174cdf17514e04cf76e
#
_entry.id   e074f0458333e174cdf17514e04cf76e
#
_cell.length_a   1.000
_cell.length_b   1.000
_cell.length_c   1.000
_cell.angle_alpha   90.00
_cell.angle_beta   90.00
_cell.angle_gamma   90.00
#
_symmetry.space_group_name_H-M   'P 1'
#
loop_
_entity.id
_entity.type
_entity.pdbx_description
1 polymer ?
#
loop_
_entity_poly.entity_id
_entity_poly.type
_entity_poly.pdbx_seq_one_letter_code
_entity_poly.pdbx_strand_id
1 'polypeptide(L)'
;MLRILIFVFLAFPALGQRAEVDSAPPPKGLFSAVFWDKFKSATLHYAPWGNANEENASMEMVPVNFFSPSRKFAYYGESPIEFFSQIYSDDGTDTNYSKIGEFAFSSQATKTKESLFLLFSKPDSQTFKVYPVGFGSSEVPFGSMKVFSQAGKTLYMTFGKEKIVLASGKSKLLQPLELSEKSNSTLVVFENVGGKYEKVFSRNLVFERSRRGIAFFSMEKKRLRFKLYQETATPLESLIGFNANPLQVAEPNTEEEVESPSSGTAPASVIPQ
;
A
#
# COMPACT_ATOMS: atom_id res chain seq x y z
N MET A 1 -24.71 77.30 20.98
CA MET A 1 -23.74 76.71 20.02
C MET A 1 -23.47 75.28 20.42
N LEU A 2 -24.06 74.30 19.72
CA LEU A 2 -23.96 72.86 19.99
C LEU A 2 -22.91 72.30 19.06
N ARG A 3 -21.78 71.81 19.57
CA ARG A 3 -20.74 71.14 18.81
C ARG A 3 -21.03 69.64 18.80
N ILE A 4 -21.44 69.15 17.62
CA ILE A 4 -21.62 67.70 17.37
C ILE A 4 -20.26 67.18 16.99
N LEU A 5 -19.76 66.23 17.80
CA LEU A 5 -18.54 65.47 17.59
C LEU A 5 -18.91 64.14 16.85
N ILE A 6 -18.55 64.08 15.55
CA ILE A 6 -18.79 62.88 14.75
C ILE A 6 -17.58 61.93 14.93
N PHE A 7 -17.81 60.82 15.60
CA PHE A 7 -16.86 59.70 15.66
C PHE A 7 -17.01 58.84 14.39
N VAL A 8 -16.01 58.91 13.53
CA VAL A 8 -15.92 57.99 12.37
C VAL A 8 -15.23 56.72 12.85
N PHE A 9 -16.01 55.66 13.00
CA PHE A 9 -15.47 54.30 13.22
C PHE A 9 -14.95 53.78 11.88
N LEU A 10 -13.62 53.79 11.72
CA LEU A 10 -12.95 53.01 10.64
C LEU A 10 -12.97 51.55 11.01
N ALA A 11 -13.94 50.78 10.49
CA ALA A 11 -13.93 49.32 10.53
C ALA A 11 -12.84 48.84 9.55
N PHE A 12 -11.70 48.41 10.10
CA PHE A 12 -10.72 47.67 9.35
C PHE A 12 -11.31 46.26 9.07
N PRO A 13 -11.48 45.84 7.81
CA PRO A 13 -11.73 44.40 7.56
C PRO A 13 -10.46 43.64 7.93
N ALA A 14 -10.51 42.90 9.05
CA ALA A 14 -9.51 41.89 9.31
C ALA A 14 -9.63 40.84 8.17
N LEU A 15 -8.89 41.03 7.10
CA LEU A 15 -8.59 39.99 6.12
C LEU A 15 -7.82 38.91 6.87
N GLY A 16 -8.56 37.95 7.42
CA GLY A 16 -8.00 36.70 7.88
C GLY A 16 -7.39 36.02 6.67
N GLN A 17 -6.09 36.21 6.46
CA GLN A 17 -5.29 35.33 5.61
C GLN A 17 -5.41 33.94 6.25
N ARG A 18 -6.36 33.13 5.74
CA ARG A 18 -6.28 31.68 5.87
C ARG A 18 -4.93 31.32 5.26
N ALA A 19 -3.97 30.98 6.09
CA ALA A 19 -2.77 30.29 5.63
C ALA A 19 -3.28 29.11 4.81
N GLU A 20 -3.08 29.13 3.49
CA GLU A 20 -3.22 27.95 2.67
C GLU A 20 -2.29 26.93 3.31
N VAL A 21 -2.88 25.94 3.95
CA VAL A 21 -2.14 24.76 4.38
C VAL A 21 -1.62 24.17 3.08
N ASP A 22 -0.33 24.30 2.84
CA ASP A 22 0.36 23.72 1.70
C ASP A 22 0.08 22.22 1.74
N SER A 23 -0.99 21.82 1.06
CA SER A 23 -1.35 20.41 0.96
C SER A 23 -0.28 19.74 0.12
N ALA A 24 0.39 18.73 0.67
CA ALA A 24 1.37 17.95 -0.05
C ALA A 24 0.82 17.57 -1.45
N PRO A 25 1.63 17.60 -2.49
CA PRO A 25 1.19 17.23 -3.83
C PRO A 25 0.62 15.80 -3.82
N PRO A 26 -0.35 15.49 -4.69
CA PRO A 26 -0.88 14.13 -4.77
C PRO A 26 0.24 13.16 -5.19
N PRO A 27 0.27 11.94 -4.63
CA PRO A 27 1.27 10.96 -5.00
C PRO A 27 1.15 10.57 -6.49
N LYS A 28 2.28 10.41 -7.16
CA LYS A 28 2.35 9.90 -8.55
C LYS A 28 1.95 8.43 -8.61
N GLY A 29 2.22 7.67 -7.56
CA GLY A 29 1.85 6.27 -7.46
C GLY A 29 1.57 5.84 -6.03
N LEU A 30 0.65 4.88 -5.88
CA LEU A 30 0.43 4.11 -4.67
C LEU A 30 0.80 2.66 -4.97
N PHE A 31 1.54 2.02 -4.10
CA PHE A 31 1.90 0.62 -4.29
C PHE A 31 1.81 -0.20 -3.01
N SER A 32 1.56 -1.49 -3.19
CA SER A 32 1.80 -2.54 -2.22
C SER A 32 2.79 -3.52 -2.83
N ALA A 33 3.56 -4.21 -2.03
CA ALA A 33 4.54 -5.18 -2.51
C ALA A 33 4.34 -6.55 -1.87
N VAL A 34 4.63 -7.61 -2.63
CA VAL A 34 4.54 -9.00 -2.17
C VAL A 34 5.59 -9.84 -2.90
N PHE A 35 6.25 -10.76 -2.19
CA PHE A 35 7.10 -11.73 -2.85
C PHE A 35 6.26 -12.79 -3.59
N TRP A 36 6.63 -13.04 -4.84
CA TRP A 36 6.08 -14.19 -5.56
C TRP A 36 6.66 -15.50 -5.05
N ASP A 37 7.94 -15.49 -4.71
CA ASP A 37 8.66 -16.66 -4.25
C ASP A 37 8.20 -17.09 -2.88
N LYS A 38 8.01 -18.40 -2.70
CA LYS A 38 7.57 -18.99 -1.43
C LYS A 38 8.61 -18.78 -0.33
N PHE A 39 8.10 -18.57 0.88
CA PHE A 39 8.88 -18.44 2.12
C PHE A 39 9.89 -17.29 2.13
N LYS A 40 9.79 -16.34 1.19
CA LYS A 40 10.63 -15.15 1.20
C LYS A 40 9.97 -14.03 1.98
N SER A 41 10.79 -13.37 2.81
CA SER A 41 10.44 -12.12 3.47
C SER A 41 11.68 -11.24 3.52
N ALA A 42 11.50 -9.94 3.43
CA ALA A 42 12.57 -8.95 3.59
C ALA A 42 11.96 -7.60 3.96
N THR A 43 12.77 -6.77 4.58
CA THR A 43 12.48 -5.34 4.72
C THR A 43 13.21 -4.60 3.60
N LEU A 44 12.45 -3.96 2.72
CA LEU A 44 12.97 -3.10 1.68
C LEU A 44 12.89 -1.66 2.16
N HIS A 45 13.68 -0.80 1.54
CA HIS A 45 13.64 0.65 1.78
C HIS A 45 13.44 1.37 0.44
N TYR A 46 12.81 2.52 0.47
CA TYR A 46 12.67 3.40 -0.69
C TYR A 46 12.61 4.85 -0.23
N ALA A 47 12.99 5.78 -1.09
CA ALA A 47 12.82 7.21 -0.85
C ALA A 47 11.47 7.65 -1.43
N PRO A 48 10.48 8.09 -0.63
CA PRO A 48 9.16 8.49 -1.13
C PRO A 48 9.20 9.61 -2.17
N TRP A 49 10.18 10.48 -2.09
CA TRP A 49 10.38 11.63 -2.99
C TRP A 49 11.34 11.35 -4.16
N GLY A 50 11.88 10.13 -4.25
CA GLY A 50 12.81 9.75 -5.33
C GLY A 50 14.21 10.31 -5.18
N ASN A 51 14.58 10.79 -4.00
CA ASN A 51 15.85 11.46 -3.71
C ASN A 51 16.82 10.58 -2.90
N ALA A 52 16.81 9.29 -3.13
CA ALA A 52 17.60 8.31 -2.35
C ALA A 52 19.12 8.59 -2.33
N ASN A 53 19.64 9.37 -3.28
CA ASN A 53 21.06 9.71 -3.39
C ASN A 53 21.43 11.02 -2.66
N GLU A 54 20.47 11.70 -2.06
CA GLU A 54 20.71 12.91 -1.28
C GLU A 54 21.16 12.55 0.14
N GLU A 55 22.07 13.34 0.71
CA GLU A 55 22.64 13.09 2.04
C GLU A 55 21.58 12.99 3.15
N ASN A 56 20.47 13.72 3.00
CA ASN A 56 19.35 13.75 3.95
C ASN A 56 18.10 13.02 3.44
N ALA A 57 18.26 12.03 2.55
CA ALA A 57 17.13 11.30 2.02
C ALA A 57 16.37 10.56 3.13
N SER A 58 15.08 10.85 3.25
CA SER A 58 14.20 10.07 4.13
C SER A 58 13.88 8.73 3.49
N MET A 59 14.32 7.63 4.10
CA MET A 59 14.06 6.27 3.64
C MET A 59 12.90 5.66 4.43
N GLU A 60 11.89 5.16 3.72
CA GLU A 60 10.75 4.47 4.32
C GLU A 60 10.89 2.96 4.19
N MET A 61 10.56 2.24 5.27
CA MET A 61 10.60 0.78 5.32
C MET A 61 9.35 0.15 4.73
N VAL A 62 9.56 -0.83 3.86
CA VAL A 62 8.51 -1.65 3.23
C VAL A 62 8.71 -3.10 3.66
N PRO A 63 8.02 -3.58 4.70
CA PRO A 63 8.07 -4.99 5.07
C PRO A 63 7.32 -5.80 4.02
N VAL A 64 8.01 -6.73 3.38
CA VAL A 64 7.45 -7.56 2.31
C VAL A 64 7.57 -9.03 2.68
N ASN A 65 6.51 -9.78 2.48
CA ASN A 65 6.47 -11.22 2.66
C ASN A 65 5.77 -11.89 1.46
N PHE A 66 5.68 -13.23 1.44
CA PHE A 66 5.05 -13.94 0.34
C PHE A 66 3.57 -14.29 0.59
N PHE A 67 3.06 -14.10 1.81
CA PHE A 67 1.69 -14.49 2.16
C PHE A 67 0.66 -13.44 1.76
N SER A 68 0.98 -12.18 2.00
CA SER A 68 0.06 -11.05 1.80
C SER A 68 0.81 -9.83 1.26
N PRO A 69 0.12 -8.96 0.49
CA PRO A 69 0.66 -7.66 0.15
C PRO A 69 0.99 -6.86 1.41
N SER A 70 2.03 -6.04 1.31
CA SER A 70 2.29 -4.99 2.31
C SER A 70 1.13 -4.00 2.37
N ARG A 71 1.12 -3.11 3.36
CA ARG A 71 0.28 -1.90 3.31
C ARG A 71 0.60 -1.10 2.05
N LYS A 72 -0.24 -0.13 1.72
CA LYS A 72 0.05 0.81 0.64
C LYS A 72 1.09 1.83 1.07
N PHE A 73 1.92 2.20 0.13
CA PHE A 73 2.95 3.22 0.21
C PHE A 73 2.75 4.24 -0.91
N ALA A 74 3.04 5.50 -0.62
CA ALA A 74 2.93 6.58 -1.59
C ALA A 74 4.29 6.93 -2.18
N TYR A 75 4.33 7.24 -3.47
CA TYR A 75 5.52 7.71 -4.17
C TYR A 75 5.23 9.03 -4.86
N TYR A 76 6.03 10.04 -4.57
CA TYR A 76 5.91 11.42 -5.07
C TYR A 76 7.02 11.80 -6.05
N GLY A 77 8.12 11.03 -6.04
CA GLY A 77 9.34 11.34 -6.80
C GLY A 77 9.19 11.21 -8.30
N GLU A 78 10.24 11.58 -9.00
CA GLU A 78 10.39 11.27 -10.41
C GLU A 78 10.65 9.77 -10.59
N SER A 79 10.37 9.23 -11.74
CA SER A 79 10.63 7.81 -12.04
C SER A 79 12.14 7.58 -12.26
N PRO A 80 12.68 6.40 -11.87
CA PRO A 80 12.02 5.24 -11.27
C PRO A 80 11.93 5.30 -9.74
N ILE A 81 11.01 4.55 -9.14
CA ILE A 81 11.11 4.17 -7.74
C ILE A 81 12.20 3.11 -7.59
N GLU A 82 13.12 3.35 -6.67
CA GLU A 82 14.23 2.45 -6.38
C GLU A 82 14.02 1.78 -5.02
N PHE A 83 14.31 0.50 -4.95
CA PHE A 83 14.25 -0.29 -3.72
C PHE A 83 15.65 -0.67 -3.27
N PHE A 84 15.88 -0.57 -1.96
CA PHE A 84 17.17 -0.79 -1.34
C PHE A 84 17.07 -1.83 -0.23
N SER A 85 18.17 -2.56 0.00
CA SER A 85 18.43 -3.26 1.25
C SER A 85 19.35 -2.40 2.13
N GLN A 86 19.08 -2.43 3.42
CA GLN A 86 19.93 -1.81 4.41
C GLN A 86 21.11 -2.72 4.69
N ILE A 87 22.31 -2.17 4.67
CA ILE A 87 23.57 -2.84 5.00
C ILE A 87 24.17 -2.07 6.16
N TYR A 88 24.46 -2.78 7.24
CA TYR A 88 25.17 -2.20 8.38
C TYR A 88 26.67 -2.31 8.14
N SER A 89 27.44 -1.29 8.51
CA SER A 89 28.89 -1.40 8.61
C SER A 89 29.27 -2.43 9.68
N ASP A 90 30.50 -2.98 9.61
CA ASP A 90 30.96 -4.02 10.53
C ASP A 90 30.98 -3.54 12.01
N ASP A 91 31.15 -2.24 12.23
CA ASP A 91 31.09 -1.58 13.54
C ASP A 91 29.69 -1.16 13.97
N GLY A 92 28.68 -1.29 13.09
CA GLY A 92 27.29 -0.93 13.35
C GLY A 92 27.00 0.57 13.44
N THR A 93 27.99 1.42 13.15
CA THR A 93 27.85 2.88 13.26
C THR A 93 27.21 3.51 12.05
N ASP A 94 27.49 2.97 10.85
CA ASP A 94 27.00 3.49 9.59
C ASP A 94 25.97 2.57 8.95
N THR A 95 24.96 3.18 8.34
CA THR A 95 23.96 2.49 7.57
C THR A 95 24.11 2.84 6.10
N ASN A 96 24.40 1.85 5.30
CA ASN A 96 24.45 1.96 3.85
C ASN A 96 23.24 1.31 3.20
N TYR A 97 22.82 1.84 2.05
CA TYR A 97 21.74 1.30 1.25
C TYR A 97 22.24 0.76 -0.08
N SER A 98 21.99 -0.52 -0.35
CA SER A 98 22.31 -1.14 -1.63
C SER A 98 21.05 -1.29 -2.48
N LYS A 99 21.08 -0.77 -3.69
CA LYS A 99 19.97 -0.91 -4.64
C LYS A 99 19.74 -2.36 -5.04
N ILE A 100 18.52 -2.85 -4.86
CA ILE A 100 18.13 -4.24 -5.10
C ILE A 100 17.03 -4.40 -6.13
N GLY A 101 16.37 -3.32 -6.51
CA GLY A 101 15.32 -3.34 -7.54
C GLY A 101 14.85 -1.94 -7.90
N GLU A 102 14.15 -1.85 -9.00
CA GLU A 102 13.53 -0.59 -9.45
C GLU A 102 12.27 -0.83 -10.26
N PHE A 103 11.42 0.18 -10.31
CA PHE A 103 10.26 0.23 -11.18
C PHE A 103 10.01 1.65 -11.66
N ALA A 104 9.85 1.83 -12.99
CA ALA A 104 9.51 3.11 -13.57
C ALA A 104 7.99 3.29 -13.69
N PHE A 105 7.44 4.30 -13.00
CA PHE A 105 6.09 4.77 -13.28
C PHE A 105 6.07 5.50 -14.63
N SER A 106 5.01 5.29 -15.42
CA SER A 106 4.85 6.06 -16.65
C SER A 106 4.69 7.54 -16.33
N SER A 107 5.57 8.39 -16.87
CA SER A 107 5.55 9.83 -16.68
C SER A 107 4.29 10.53 -17.24
N GLN A 108 3.55 9.84 -18.12
CA GLN A 108 2.33 10.38 -18.74
C GLN A 108 1.06 10.16 -17.92
N ALA A 109 1.16 9.59 -16.72
CA ALA A 109 -0.02 9.34 -15.90
C ALA A 109 -0.52 10.64 -15.26
N THR A 110 -1.66 11.14 -15.72
CA THR A 110 -2.37 12.29 -15.14
C THR A 110 -3.09 11.97 -13.82
N LYS A 111 -3.13 10.71 -13.43
CA LYS A 111 -3.78 10.22 -12.20
C LYS A 111 -2.85 9.31 -11.43
N THR A 112 -2.95 9.37 -10.11
CA THR A 112 -2.26 8.45 -9.21
C THR A 112 -2.53 7.00 -9.62
N LYS A 113 -1.48 6.25 -9.90
CA LYS A 113 -1.58 4.82 -10.25
C LYS A 113 -1.46 3.97 -9.00
N GLU A 114 -2.40 3.07 -8.81
CA GLU A 114 -2.29 2.04 -7.78
C GLU A 114 -1.77 0.74 -8.39
N SER A 115 -0.74 0.15 -7.79
CA SER A 115 -0.10 -1.06 -8.29
C SER A 115 0.17 -2.04 -7.16
N LEU A 116 0.00 -3.33 -7.44
CA LEU A 116 0.58 -4.40 -6.66
C LEU A 116 1.90 -4.81 -7.31
N PHE A 117 3.01 -4.65 -6.61
CA PHE A 117 4.33 -5.09 -7.07
C PHE A 117 4.56 -6.54 -6.68
N LEU A 118 4.67 -7.40 -7.68
CA LEU A 118 5.11 -8.77 -7.50
C LEU A 118 6.63 -8.80 -7.61
N LEU A 119 7.30 -9.21 -6.54
CA LEU A 119 8.76 -9.28 -6.47
C LEU A 119 9.22 -10.70 -6.73
N PHE A 120 10.03 -10.86 -7.75
CA PHE A 120 10.64 -12.13 -8.14
C PHE A 120 12.13 -12.08 -7.84
N SER A 121 12.63 -12.98 -7.01
CA SER A 121 14.07 -13.10 -6.77
C SER A 121 14.77 -13.49 -8.07
N LYS A 122 15.87 -12.81 -8.37
CA LYS A 122 16.76 -13.25 -9.44
C LYS A 122 17.63 -14.39 -8.91
N PRO A 123 17.82 -15.47 -9.68
CA PRO A 123 18.76 -16.52 -9.30
C PRO A 123 20.15 -15.92 -9.06
N ASP A 124 20.84 -16.44 -8.05
CA ASP A 124 22.24 -16.10 -7.72
C ASP A 124 22.51 -14.61 -7.45
N SER A 125 21.48 -13.83 -7.12
CA SER A 125 21.62 -12.43 -6.76
C SER A 125 20.70 -12.04 -5.59
N GLN A 126 21.07 -10.97 -4.88
CA GLN A 126 20.23 -10.37 -3.86
C GLN A 126 19.18 -9.40 -4.45
N THR A 127 19.15 -9.27 -5.78
CA THR A 127 18.26 -8.34 -6.47
C THR A 127 16.92 -8.98 -6.85
N PHE A 128 15.93 -8.13 -7.14
CA PHE A 128 14.58 -8.53 -7.53
C PHE A 128 14.21 -7.96 -8.90
N LYS A 129 13.35 -8.70 -9.58
CA LYS A 129 12.58 -8.17 -10.68
C LYS A 129 11.20 -7.75 -10.17
N VAL A 130 10.82 -6.52 -10.45
CA VAL A 130 9.54 -5.95 -10.04
C VAL A 130 8.55 -6.05 -11.20
N TYR A 131 7.41 -6.70 -10.98
CA TYR A 131 6.30 -6.75 -11.94
C TYR A 131 5.10 -6.00 -11.38
N PRO A 132 4.72 -4.88 -11.98
CA PRO A 132 3.55 -4.14 -11.58
C PRO A 132 2.28 -4.83 -12.09
N VAL A 133 1.30 -4.95 -11.24
CA VAL A 133 -0.06 -5.36 -11.59
C VAL A 133 -0.99 -4.22 -11.19
N GLY A 134 -1.71 -3.64 -12.15
CA GLY A 134 -2.68 -2.59 -11.86
C GLY A 134 -3.71 -3.07 -10.84
N PHE A 135 -3.82 -2.35 -9.73
CA PHE A 135 -4.68 -2.71 -8.61
C PHE A 135 -5.51 -1.50 -8.12
N GLY A 136 -5.68 -0.49 -8.97
CA GLY A 136 -6.57 0.64 -8.71
C GLY A 136 -8.04 0.26 -8.74
N SER A 137 -8.89 1.11 -8.17
CA SER A 137 -10.35 0.88 -8.14
C SER A 137 -10.98 0.86 -9.54
N SER A 138 -10.35 1.51 -10.52
CA SER A 138 -10.77 1.44 -11.93
C SER A 138 -10.48 0.09 -12.59
N GLU A 139 -9.46 -0.64 -12.10
CA GLU A 139 -9.01 -1.92 -12.68
C GLU A 139 -9.54 -3.12 -11.91
N VAL A 140 -9.69 -2.96 -10.60
CA VAL A 140 -10.24 -3.96 -9.68
C VAL A 140 -11.14 -3.24 -8.67
N PRO A 141 -12.40 -2.99 -9.00
CA PRO A 141 -13.35 -2.38 -8.08
C PRO A 141 -13.50 -3.19 -6.79
N PHE A 142 -13.81 -2.50 -5.69
CA PHE A 142 -14.18 -3.20 -4.46
C PHE A 142 -15.42 -4.08 -4.68
N GLY A 143 -15.47 -5.22 -4.02
CA GLY A 143 -16.46 -6.25 -4.29
C GLY A 143 -16.12 -7.15 -5.48
N SER A 144 -14.93 -7.02 -6.08
CA SER A 144 -14.52 -7.82 -7.24
C SER A 144 -13.16 -8.49 -7.06
N MET A 145 -12.84 -9.38 -7.98
CA MET A 145 -11.57 -10.09 -8.04
C MET A 145 -11.08 -10.19 -9.48
N LYS A 146 -9.86 -9.78 -9.76
CA LYS A 146 -9.23 -9.96 -11.07
C LYS A 146 -8.38 -11.23 -11.07
N VAL A 147 -8.70 -12.14 -11.99
CA VAL A 147 -8.01 -13.43 -12.10
C VAL A 147 -7.10 -13.42 -13.31
N PHE A 148 -5.84 -13.80 -13.11
CA PHE A 148 -4.81 -13.91 -14.14
C PHE A 148 -4.47 -15.38 -14.38
N SER A 149 -4.28 -15.78 -15.64
CA SER A 149 -3.76 -17.09 -15.98
C SER A 149 -2.30 -16.99 -16.42
N GLN A 150 -1.44 -17.71 -15.73
CA GLN A 150 -0.03 -17.98 -16.09
C GLN A 150 0.19 -19.49 -16.22
N ALA A 151 -0.88 -20.23 -16.58
CA ALA A 151 -0.86 -21.68 -16.59
C ALA A 151 -0.17 -22.31 -17.82
N GLY A 152 0.26 -21.49 -18.81
CA GLY A 152 0.83 -21.98 -20.08
C GLY A 152 -0.20 -22.64 -21.02
N LYS A 153 -1.46 -22.69 -20.61
CA LYS A 153 -2.58 -23.27 -21.35
C LYS A 153 -3.88 -22.51 -21.11
N THR A 154 -4.88 -22.73 -21.95
CA THR A 154 -6.22 -22.18 -21.79
C THR A 154 -6.93 -22.91 -20.64
N LEU A 155 -7.51 -22.14 -19.72
CA LEU A 155 -8.36 -22.64 -18.65
C LEU A 155 -9.83 -22.37 -18.99
N TYR A 156 -10.68 -23.36 -18.76
CA TYR A 156 -12.12 -23.25 -18.87
C TYR A 156 -12.69 -23.16 -17.46
N MET A 157 -13.47 -22.14 -17.18
CA MET A 157 -13.92 -21.89 -15.82
C MET A 157 -15.44 -21.68 -15.77
N THR A 158 -16.02 -21.98 -14.63
CA THR A 158 -17.35 -21.49 -14.27
C THR A 158 -17.25 -20.66 -13.00
N PHE A 159 -17.92 -19.51 -12.98
CA PHE A 159 -18.05 -18.66 -11.81
C PHE A 159 -19.55 -18.36 -11.59
N GLY A 160 -20.12 -19.01 -10.58
CA GLY A 160 -21.57 -19.08 -10.48
C GLY A 160 -22.18 -19.69 -11.75
N LYS A 161 -22.99 -18.91 -12.47
CA LYS A 161 -23.61 -19.32 -13.75
C LYS A 161 -22.78 -18.90 -14.99
N GLU A 162 -21.77 -18.06 -14.82
CA GLU A 162 -20.93 -17.57 -15.94
C GLU A 162 -19.92 -18.63 -16.38
N LYS A 163 -19.81 -18.83 -17.70
CA LYS A 163 -18.76 -19.66 -18.33
C LYS A 163 -17.67 -18.75 -18.86
N ILE A 164 -16.43 -19.04 -18.53
CA ILE A 164 -15.27 -18.21 -18.83
C ILE A 164 -14.21 -19.06 -19.50
N VAL A 165 -13.65 -18.54 -20.58
CA VAL A 165 -12.44 -19.09 -21.21
C VAL A 165 -11.30 -18.12 -20.95
N LEU A 166 -10.27 -18.57 -20.25
CA LEU A 166 -9.14 -17.75 -19.87
C LEU A 166 -7.86 -18.30 -20.46
N ALA A 167 -7.37 -17.66 -21.52
CA ALA A 167 -6.10 -18.00 -22.13
C ALA A 167 -4.92 -17.64 -21.21
N SER A 168 -3.80 -18.33 -21.39
CA SER A 168 -2.56 -17.99 -20.68
C SER A 168 -2.11 -16.56 -21.01
N GLY A 169 -1.61 -15.83 -20.02
CA GLY A 169 -1.23 -14.42 -20.14
C GLY A 169 -2.40 -13.43 -20.13
N LYS A 170 -3.63 -13.91 -20.01
CA LYS A 170 -4.84 -13.05 -19.95
C LYS A 170 -5.41 -12.97 -18.55
N SER A 171 -6.28 -11.99 -18.34
CA SER A 171 -7.02 -11.79 -17.09
C SER A 171 -8.51 -11.60 -17.33
N LYS A 172 -9.29 -11.87 -16.30
CA LYS A 172 -10.74 -11.65 -16.26
C LYS A 172 -11.13 -11.08 -14.90
N LEU A 173 -11.98 -10.07 -14.91
CA LEU A 173 -12.62 -9.55 -13.70
C LEU A 173 -13.82 -10.43 -13.35
N LEU A 174 -13.86 -10.91 -12.11
CA LEU A 174 -14.98 -11.67 -11.55
C LEU A 174 -15.76 -10.75 -10.60
N GLN A 175 -17.08 -10.71 -10.80
CA GLN A 175 -17.99 -10.01 -9.90
C GLN A 175 -19.20 -10.90 -9.66
N PRO A 176 -19.68 -11.03 -8.41
CA PRO A 176 -20.95 -11.73 -8.17
C PRO A 176 -22.11 -10.96 -8.82
N LEU A 177 -23.12 -11.68 -9.30
CA LEU A 177 -24.33 -11.08 -9.92
C LEU A 177 -25.03 -10.12 -8.94
N GLU A 178 -25.05 -10.50 -7.67
CA GLU A 178 -25.61 -9.69 -6.60
C GLU A 178 -24.54 -9.51 -5.53
N LEU A 179 -24.10 -8.28 -5.35
CA LEU A 179 -23.16 -7.92 -4.31
C LEU A 179 -23.94 -7.43 -3.08
N SER A 180 -24.22 -8.35 -2.16
CA SER A 180 -24.63 -8.04 -0.79
C SER A 180 -23.41 -7.61 0.04
N GLU A 181 -23.57 -7.40 1.35
CA GLU A 181 -22.41 -7.15 2.22
C GLU A 181 -21.38 -8.27 2.12
N LYS A 182 -21.87 -9.51 2.00
CA LYS A 182 -21.03 -10.71 1.80
C LYS A 182 -21.74 -11.67 0.85
N SER A 183 -21.11 -11.94 -0.26
CA SER A 183 -21.58 -12.86 -1.29
C SER A 183 -20.59 -14.00 -1.49
N ASN A 184 -21.10 -15.21 -1.71
CA ASN A 184 -20.30 -16.38 -2.00
C ASN A 184 -20.54 -16.84 -3.44
N SER A 185 -19.47 -17.16 -4.15
CA SER A 185 -19.54 -17.72 -5.49
C SER A 185 -18.49 -18.82 -5.67
N THR A 186 -18.88 -19.92 -6.28
CA THR A 186 -17.98 -21.02 -6.55
C THR A 186 -17.26 -20.79 -7.88
N LEU A 187 -15.92 -20.82 -7.83
CA LEU A 187 -15.08 -20.87 -9.01
C LEU A 187 -14.65 -22.32 -9.24
N VAL A 188 -14.98 -22.87 -10.41
CA VAL A 188 -14.54 -24.20 -10.85
C VAL A 188 -13.72 -24.04 -12.10
N VAL A 189 -12.59 -24.74 -12.15
CA VAL A 189 -11.70 -24.72 -13.32
C VAL A 189 -11.59 -26.12 -13.92
N PHE A 190 -11.68 -26.17 -15.24
CA PHE A 190 -11.56 -27.37 -16.04
C PHE A 190 -10.42 -27.25 -17.01
N GLU A 191 -9.83 -28.37 -17.36
CA GLU A 191 -8.90 -28.54 -18.47
C GLU A 191 -9.55 -29.39 -19.55
N ASN A 192 -9.23 -29.08 -20.80
CA ASN A 192 -9.62 -29.92 -21.91
C ASN A 192 -8.51 -30.95 -22.15
N VAL A 193 -8.81 -32.20 -21.89
CA VAL A 193 -7.91 -33.36 -22.12
C VAL A 193 -8.56 -34.27 -23.13
N GLY A 194 -8.02 -34.29 -24.35
CA GLY A 194 -8.55 -35.16 -25.42
C GLY A 194 -10.03 -34.90 -25.79
N GLY A 195 -10.48 -33.63 -25.72
CA GLY A 195 -11.87 -33.25 -26.00
C GLY A 195 -12.83 -33.36 -24.82
N LYS A 196 -12.38 -33.86 -23.66
CA LYS A 196 -13.16 -33.94 -22.43
C LYS A 196 -12.73 -32.86 -21.44
N TYR A 197 -13.70 -32.26 -20.73
CA TYR A 197 -13.45 -31.26 -19.70
C TYR A 197 -13.31 -31.95 -18.35
N GLU A 198 -12.13 -31.94 -17.78
CA GLU A 198 -11.82 -32.49 -16.47
C GLU A 198 -11.69 -31.39 -15.43
N LYS A 199 -12.39 -31.56 -14.30
CA LYS A 199 -12.28 -30.58 -13.18
C LYS A 199 -10.92 -30.72 -12.51
N VAL A 200 -10.14 -29.62 -12.54
CA VAL A 200 -8.79 -29.57 -11.96
C VAL A 200 -8.70 -28.68 -10.72
N PHE A 201 -9.69 -27.82 -10.49
CA PHE A 201 -9.71 -26.94 -9.32
C PHE A 201 -11.15 -26.53 -8.99
N SER A 202 -11.44 -26.35 -7.69
CA SER A 202 -12.69 -25.77 -7.23
C SER A 202 -12.46 -25.01 -5.91
N ARG A 203 -13.05 -23.81 -5.80
CA ARG A 203 -12.96 -22.98 -4.59
C ARG A 203 -14.17 -22.09 -4.44
N ASN A 204 -14.71 -22.00 -3.23
CA ASN A 204 -15.65 -20.96 -2.87
C ASN A 204 -14.89 -19.65 -2.63
N LEU A 205 -15.29 -18.61 -3.32
CA LEU A 205 -14.76 -17.26 -3.19
C LEU A 205 -15.78 -16.41 -2.44
N VAL A 206 -15.27 -15.65 -1.49
CA VAL A 206 -16.06 -14.70 -0.70
C VAL A 206 -15.79 -13.31 -1.24
N PHE A 207 -16.86 -12.59 -1.56
CA PHE A 207 -16.85 -11.22 -2.02
C PHE A 207 -17.51 -10.35 -0.95
N GLU A 208 -16.83 -9.27 -0.58
CA GLU A 208 -17.31 -8.28 0.37
C GLU A 208 -17.19 -6.90 -0.28
N ARG A 209 -18.14 -6.01 -0.06
CA ARG A 209 -18.12 -4.65 -0.64
C ARG A 209 -16.86 -3.86 -0.28
N SER A 210 -16.27 -4.14 0.88
CA SER A 210 -15.06 -3.50 1.37
C SER A 210 -13.76 -4.16 0.90
N ARG A 211 -13.84 -5.28 0.14
CA ARG A 211 -12.66 -6.05 -0.30
C ARG A 211 -12.56 -6.14 -1.80
N ARG A 212 -11.33 -6.17 -2.27
CA ARG A 212 -11.01 -6.53 -3.64
C ARG A 212 -9.86 -7.51 -3.67
N GLY A 213 -9.71 -8.24 -4.77
CA GLY A 213 -8.69 -9.26 -4.85
C GLY A 213 -8.02 -9.37 -6.21
N ILE A 214 -6.80 -9.90 -6.18
CA ILE A 214 -6.10 -10.39 -7.36
C ILE A 214 -5.75 -11.84 -7.13
N ALA A 215 -6.07 -12.68 -8.11
CA ALA A 215 -5.75 -14.10 -8.07
C ALA A 215 -4.95 -14.51 -9.30
N PHE A 216 -4.08 -15.49 -9.10
CA PHE A 216 -3.23 -16.03 -10.16
C PHE A 216 -3.39 -17.54 -10.24
N PHE A 217 -3.61 -18.04 -11.47
CA PHE A 217 -3.43 -19.44 -11.81
C PHE A 217 -2.05 -19.64 -12.42
N SER A 218 -1.28 -20.56 -11.89
CA SER A 218 0.02 -20.95 -12.41
C SER A 218 0.18 -22.48 -12.38
N MET A 219 1.10 -23.02 -13.16
CA MET A 219 1.45 -24.44 -13.10
C MET A 219 2.68 -24.64 -12.24
N GLU A 220 2.60 -25.55 -11.27
CA GLU A 220 3.74 -25.99 -10.47
C GLU A 220 3.78 -27.52 -10.47
N LYS A 221 4.86 -28.10 -10.98
CA LYS A 221 5.02 -29.57 -11.07
C LYS A 221 3.78 -30.27 -11.67
N LYS A 222 3.27 -29.75 -12.79
CA LYS A 222 2.07 -30.22 -13.52
C LYS A 222 0.74 -30.09 -12.75
N ARG A 223 0.71 -29.38 -11.63
CA ARG A 223 -0.53 -29.11 -10.88
C ARG A 223 -0.90 -27.62 -10.98
N LEU A 224 -2.19 -27.36 -11.17
CA LEU A 224 -2.70 -26.00 -11.15
C LEU A 224 -2.64 -25.46 -9.72
N ARG A 225 -2.02 -24.29 -9.58
CA ARG A 225 -1.95 -23.54 -8.32
C ARG A 225 -2.78 -22.29 -8.43
N PHE A 226 -3.38 -21.93 -7.32
CA PHE A 226 -4.16 -20.71 -7.16
C PHE A 226 -3.58 -19.88 -6.03
N LYS A 227 -3.13 -18.68 -6.34
CA LYS A 227 -2.61 -17.72 -5.35
C LYS A 227 -3.52 -16.51 -5.35
N LEU A 228 -4.02 -16.13 -4.17
CA LEU A 228 -4.98 -15.05 -4.00
C LEU A 228 -4.40 -14.02 -3.04
N TYR A 229 -4.43 -12.77 -3.47
CA TYR A 229 -4.16 -11.60 -2.65
C TYR A 229 -5.42 -10.75 -2.54
N GLN A 230 -5.71 -10.30 -1.34
CA GLN A 230 -6.87 -9.45 -1.07
C GLN A 230 -6.45 -8.22 -0.27
N GLU A 231 -7.12 -7.12 -0.51
CA GLU A 231 -7.03 -5.93 0.33
C GLU A 231 -8.42 -5.46 0.73
N THR A 232 -8.48 -4.84 1.88
CA THR A 232 -9.70 -4.16 2.38
C THR A 232 -9.60 -2.68 2.08
N ALA A 233 -10.72 -2.04 1.79
CA ALA A 233 -10.78 -0.59 1.62
C ALA A 233 -10.21 0.11 2.86
N THR A 234 -9.22 0.95 2.63
CA THR A 234 -8.61 1.78 3.67
C THR A 234 -8.90 3.24 3.33
N PRO A 235 -9.39 4.05 4.25
CA PRO A 235 -9.61 5.46 3.98
C PRO A 235 -8.31 6.12 3.47
N LEU A 236 -8.40 6.90 2.40
CA LEU A 236 -7.25 7.55 1.78
C LEU A 236 -6.51 8.46 2.78
N GLU A 237 -7.26 9.12 3.66
CA GLU A 237 -6.74 9.99 4.71
C GLU A 237 -5.75 9.26 5.66
N SER A 238 -5.98 7.98 5.94
CA SER A 238 -5.07 7.17 6.76
C SER A 238 -3.77 6.78 6.04
N LEU A 239 -3.74 6.88 4.71
CA LEU A 239 -2.55 6.58 3.90
C LEU A 239 -1.68 7.82 3.70
N ILE A 240 -2.30 8.99 3.59
CA ILE A 240 -1.62 10.27 3.36
C ILE A 240 -0.95 10.78 4.65
N GLY A 241 -1.55 10.54 5.82
CA GLY A 241 -1.05 11.03 7.12
C GLY A 241 0.33 10.47 7.51
N PHE A 242 0.76 9.35 6.95
CA PHE A 242 2.06 8.75 7.25
C PHE A 242 3.23 9.36 6.46
N ASN A 243 2.96 10.02 5.32
CA ASN A 243 4.00 10.52 4.40
C ASN A 243 3.94 12.03 4.20
N ALA A 244 3.06 12.74 4.89
CA ALA A 244 2.71 14.10 4.52
C ALA A 244 3.73 15.17 4.94
N ASN A 245 4.75 14.87 5.74
CA ASN A 245 5.75 15.91 6.04
C ASN A 245 7.09 15.36 6.59
N PRO A 246 8.12 15.19 5.76
CA PRO A 246 9.46 14.93 6.27
C PRO A 246 10.10 16.17 6.94
N LEU A 247 9.46 17.37 6.84
CA LEU A 247 9.98 18.61 7.40
C LEU A 247 9.33 19.03 8.73
N GLN A 248 8.31 18.34 9.23
CA GLN A 248 7.92 18.46 10.64
C GLN A 248 8.79 17.55 11.49
N VAL A 249 10.07 17.82 11.52
CA VAL A 249 10.91 17.53 12.67
C VAL A 249 10.24 18.28 13.84
N ALA A 250 9.79 17.52 14.83
CA ALA A 250 9.23 18.07 16.04
C ALA A 250 10.13 19.21 16.53
N GLU A 251 9.59 20.42 16.61
CA GLU A 251 10.24 21.45 17.38
C GLU A 251 10.46 20.84 18.79
N PRO A 252 11.66 20.93 19.35
CA PRO A 252 11.89 20.44 20.70
C PRO A 252 10.91 21.18 21.60
N ASN A 253 10.04 20.42 22.28
CA ASN A 253 9.19 20.98 23.32
C ASN A 253 10.08 21.82 24.22
N THR A 254 9.86 23.12 24.19
CA THR A 254 10.39 24.02 25.19
C THR A 254 9.88 23.50 26.54
N GLU A 255 10.78 23.00 27.35
CA GLU A 255 10.49 22.53 28.70
C GLU A 255 9.76 23.65 29.43
N GLU A 256 8.47 23.47 29.67
CA GLU A 256 7.77 24.21 30.68
C GLU A 256 8.42 23.89 32.02
N GLU A 257 9.16 24.86 32.53
CA GLU A 257 9.76 24.89 33.85
C GLU A 257 8.64 24.66 34.87
N VAL A 258 8.48 23.41 35.30
CA VAL A 258 7.53 23.07 36.38
C VAL A 258 8.12 23.59 37.68
N GLU A 259 7.60 24.73 38.13
CA GLU A 259 7.79 25.23 39.50
C GLU A 259 7.45 24.14 40.52
N SER A 260 8.46 23.75 41.27
CA SER A 260 8.33 22.83 42.41
C SER A 260 7.48 23.45 43.52
N PRO A 261 6.38 22.82 43.97
CA PRO A 261 5.75 23.25 45.21
C PRO A 261 6.55 22.77 46.40
N SER A 262 6.82 23.75 47.28
CA SER A 262 7.52 23.67 48.54
C SER A 262 6.99 22.58 49.49
N SER A 263 7.93 22.03 50.23
CA SER A 263 7.86 21.24 51.44
C SER A 263 6.63 21.45 52.34
N GLY A 264 5.88 20.37 52.53
CA GLY A 264 4.86 20.24 53.57
C GLY A 264 5.05 18.93 54.34
N THR A 265 5.57 19.09 55.52
CA THR A 265 5.62 18.27 56.73
C THR A 265 4.81 16.97 56.76
N ALA A 266 5.50 15.87 57.06
CA ALA A 266 4.91 14.60 57.48
C ALA A 266 4.25 14.68 58.86
N PRO A 267 3.28 13.85 59.20
CA PRO A 267 3.23 13.22 60.49
C PRO A 267 3.29 11.69 60.45
N ALA A 268 3.83 11.22 61.55
CA ALA A 268 4.25 9.87 61.89
C ALA A 268 3.12 8.84 62.03
N SER A 269 3.54 7.59 61.78
CA SER A 269 3.21 6.32 62.44
C SER A 269 1.80 6.08 62.99
N VAL A 270 1.24 4.91 62.65
CA VAL A 270 0.78 3.92 63.66
C VAL A 270 0.66 2.55 62.94
N ILE A 271 1.41 1.57 63.44
CA ILE A 271 1.14 0.12 63.28
C ILE A 271 0.25 -0.28 64.47
N PRO A 272 -0.73 -1.17 64.28
CA PRO A 272 -0.91 -2.30 65.17
C PRO A 272 -1.13 -3.62 64.45
N GLN A 273 -0.40 -4.57 64.92
CA GLN A 273 -0.62 -5.98 65.23
C GLN A 273 -1.35 -6.86 64.21
#